data_2a5d80c9686b1eab6dd14d05dc52888d
#
_entry.id   2a5d80c9686b1eab6dd14d05dc52888d
#
_cell.length_a   1.000
_cell.length_b   1.000
_cell.length_c   1.000
_cell.angle_alpha   90.00
_cell.angle_beta   90.00
_cell.angle_gamma   90.00
#
_symmetry.space_group_name_H-M   'P 1'
#
loop_
_entity.id
_entity.type
_entity.pdbx_description
1 polymer ?
#
loop_
_entity_poly.entity_id
_entity_poly.type
_entity_poly.pdbx_seq_one_letter_code
_entity_poly.pdbx_strand_id
1 'polypeptide(L)'
;MNTYYFDEYKITELSYFEYKDLVKNLLSTEDDKLINIFEEIIEKHVNADRDLHVGDKIKILLLLRSMTLGEEISLNLNGKIFNYDINKIIDSVNVNKNIFIYKNLKFNLPKKIYYKTKYDCLIDTFESFILNGEEEKISDYNFDQKKTIFQNLIGFEIKEITNDFNEYITEFYLKTINEIKINLFDIDVLTFIKNIYQSDINELYDIEYSIMNHLKFNPSVFNKYGLPELRIFLNKFIKEKEELKKAKSGNSGIEI
;
A
#
# COMPACT_ATOMS: atom_id res chain seq x y z
N MET A 1 2.04 -10.56 15.92
CA MET A 1 2.09 -9.44 14.94
C MET A 1 2.95 -8.34 15.51
N ASN A 2 3.91 -7.89 14.74
CA ASN A 2 4.84 -6.84 15.14
C ASN A 2 4.20 -5.47 14.90
N THR A 3 4.58 -4.50 15.71
CA THR A 3 4.15 -3.11 15.57
C THR A 3 5.37 -2.26 15.31
N TYR A 4 5.26 -1.38 14.32
CA TYR A 4 6.33 -0.46 13.92
C TYR A 4 5.83 0.98 14.03
N TYR A 5 6.77 1.87 14.29
CA TYR A 5 6.51 3.29 14.28
C TYR A 5 7.22 3.89 13.07
N PHE A 6 6.48 4.57 12.23
CA PHE A 6 6.99 5.29 11.07
C PHE A 6 6.45 6.71 11.13
N ASP A 7 7.34 7.68 11.24
CA ASP A 7 7.00 9.06 11.55
C ASP A 7 6.07 9.13 12.78
N GLU A 8 4.84 9.63 12.61
CA GLU A 8 3.80 9.75 13.64
C GLU A 8 2.83 8.55 13.64
N TYR A 9 3.06 7.55 12.78
CA TYR A 9 2.12 6.44 12.58
C TYR A 9 2.55 5.19 13.33
N LYS A 10 1.58 4.55 13.94
CA LYS A 10 1.71 3.20 14.49
C LYS A 10 1.14 2.22 13.48
N ILE A 11 1.99 1.37 12.91
CA ILE A 11 1.63 0.41 11.87
C ILE A 11 1.73 -1.00 12.43
N THR A 12 0.70 -1.82 12.23
CA THR A 12 0.67 -3.23 12.60
C THR A 12 0.76 -4.09 11.34
N GLU A 13 1.65 -5.08 11.33
CA GLU A 13 1.82 -5.98 10.18
C GLU A 13 0.53 -6.74 9.84
N LEU A 14 0.41 -7.22 8.59
CA LEU A 14 -0.68 -8.11 8.18
C LEU A 14 -0.49 -9.48 8.83
N SER A 15 -1.57 -10.04 9.36
CA SER A 15 -1.59 -11.46 9.70
C SER A 15 -1.52 -12.32 8.44
N TYR A 16 -1.12 -13.58 8.59
CA TYR A 16 -1.10 -14.54 7.49
C TYR A 16 -2.45 -14.64 6.79
N PHE A 17 -3.54 -14.66 7.54
CA PHE A 17 -4.89 -14.74 6.99
C PHE A 17 -5.22 -13.51 6.14
N GLU A 18 -4.94 -12.31 6.64
CA GLU A 18 -5.20 -11.06 5.93
C GLU A 18 -4.36 -10.94 4.66
N TYR A 19 -3.09 -11.34 4.73
CA TYR A 19 -2.24 -11.34 3.56
C TYR A 19 -2.71 -12.36 2.51
N LYS A 20 -3.08 -13.58 2.91
CA LYS A 20 -3.62 -14.59 1.99
C LYS A 20 -4.92 -14.12 1.33
N ASP A 21 -5.79 -13.47 2.10
CA ASP A 21 -7.04 -12.90 1.58
C ASP A 21 -6.76 -11.74 0.61
N LEU A 22 -5.82 -10.88 0.94
CA LEU A 22 -5.35 -9.83 0.03
C LEU A 22 -4.86 -10.41 -1.30
N VAL A 23 -3.99 -11.44 -1.28
CA VAL A 23 -3.48 -12.08 -2.51
C VAL A 23 -4.62 -12.64 -3.36
N LYS A 24 -5.62 -13.30 -2.75
CA LYS A 24 -6.82 -13.77 -3.48
C LYS A 24 -7.57 -12.64 -4.15
N ASN A 25 -7.75 -11.54 -3.44
CA ASN A 25 -8.43 -10.36 -3.97
C ASN A 25 -7.63 -9.72 -5.11
N LEU A 26 -6.31 -9.64 -5.00
CA LEU A 26 -5.43 -9.13 -6.07
C LEU A 26 -5.53 -9.95 -7.36
N LEU A 27 -5.78 -11.28 -7.25
CA LEU A 27 -5.90 -12.17 -8.41
C LEU A 27 -7.27 -12.11 -9.09
N SER A 28 -8.34 -11.79 -8.34
CA SER A 28 -9.73 -11.92 -8.79
C SER A 28 -10.48 -10.62 -8.96
N THR A 29 -9.93 -9.50 -8.50
CA THR A 29 -10.66 -8.24 -8.36
C THR A 29 -10.28 -7.23 -9.44
N GLU A 30 -11.30 -6.50 -9.93
CA GLU A 30 -11.13 -5.34 -10.82
C GLU A 30 -10.42 -4.19 -10.09
N ASP A 31 -9.68 -3.37 -10.82
CA ASP A 31 -8.85 -2.31 -10.24
C ASP A 31 -9.61 -1.32 -9.35
N ASP A 32 -10.85 -0.97 -9.69
CA ASP A 32 -11.68 -0.07 -8.88
C ASP A 32 -11.99 -0.61 -7.48
N LYS A 33 -12.08 -1.95 -7.34
CA LYS A 33 -12.33 -2.59 -6.04
C LYS A 33 -11.05 -2.75 -5.22
N LEU A 34 -9.88 -2.79 -5.87
CA LEU A 34 -8.59 -2.87 -5.19
C LEU A 34 -8.33 -1.63 -4.33
N ILE A 35 -8.79 -0.47 -4.78
CA ILE A 35 -8.66 0.78 -4.03
C ILE A 35 -9.31 0.66 -2.66
N ASN A 36 -10.56 0.17 -2.63
CA ASN A 36 -11.28 -0.02 -1.38
C ASN A 36 -10.57 -1.01 -0.45
N ILE A 37 -10.02 -2.10 -1.00
CA ILE A 37 -9.26 -3.10 -0.24
C ILE A 37 -8.01 -2.46 0.37
N PHE A 38 -7.26 -1.65 -0.37
CA PHE A 38 -6.10 -0.96 0.16
C PHE A 38 -6.46 0.09 1.21
N GLU A 39 -7.54 0.85 1.01
CA GLU A 39 -8.04 1.80 2.00
C GLU A 39 -8.46 1.08 3.30
N GLU A 40 -9.21 -0.02 3.22
CA GLU A 40 -9.61 -0.85 4.38
C GLU A 40 -8.39 -1.42 5.13
N ILE A 41 -7.35 -1.85 4.41
CA ILE A 41 -6.10 -2.32 5.01
C ILE A 41 -5.43 -1.19 5.80
N ILE A 42 -5.33 0.00 5.21
CA ILE A 42 -4.74 1.15 5.88
C ILE A 42 -5.53 1.49 7.15
N GLU A 43 -6.86 1.63 7.03
CA GLU A 43 -7.73 1.94 8.18
C GLU A 43 -7.58 0.92 9.32
N LYS A 44 -7.43 -0.35 8.99
CA LYS A 44 -7.32 -1.43 9.98
C LYS A 44 -5.95 -1.51 10.65
N HIS A 45 -4.89 -1.25 9.91
CA HIS A 45 -3.51 -1.52 10.35
C HIS A 45 -2.75 -0.27 10.79
N VAL A 46 -3.31 0.92 10.60
CA VAL A 46 -2.66 2.18 10.91
C VAL A 46 -3.46 2.96 11.94
N ASN A 47 -2.78 3.34 13.01
CA ASN A 47 -3.30 4.34 13.94
C ASN A 47 -2.53 5.65 13.70
N ALA A 48 -3.27 6.66 13.23
CA ALA A 48 -2.74 7.98 12.91
C ALA A 48 -3.54 9.05 13.65
N ASP A 49 -2.83 10.03 14.20
CA ASP A 49 -3.45 11.16 14.92
C ASP A 49 -3.97 12.26 13.96
N ARG A 50 -3.70 12.10 12.67
CA ARG A 50 -4.12 13.03 11.61
C ARG A 50 -4.62 12.31 10.37
N ASP A 51 -5.33 13.04 9.52
CA ASP A 51 -5.73 12.56 8.20
C ASP A 51 -4.52 12.23 7.33
N LEU A 52 -4.55 11.06 6.72
CA LEU A 52 -3.52 10.58 5.81
C LEU A 52 -3.75 11.15 4.40
N HIS A 53 -2.73 11.78 3.82
CA HIS A 53 -2.75 12.13 2.40
C HIS A 53 -2.22 10.97 1.53
N VAL A 54 -2.37 11.07 0.22
CA VAL A 54 -2.03 10.01 -0.73
C VAL A 54 -0.59 9.50 -0.56
N GLY A 55 0.38 10.38 -0.34
CA GLY A 55 1.78 9.97 -0.17
C GLY A 55 2.00 9.16 1.11
N ASP A 56 1.34 9.52 2.21
CA ASP A 56 1.39 8.74 3.45
C ASP A 56 0.82 7.34 3.21
N LYS A 57 -0.33 7.24 2.56
CA LYS A 57 -1.00 5.96 2.26
C LYS A 57 -0.14 5.05 1.39
N ILE A 58 0.50 5.61 0.35
CA ILE A 58 1.43 4.85 -0.50
C ILE A 58 2.63 4.36 0.31
N LYS A 59 3.26 5.21 1.12
CA LYS A 59 4.36 4.80 2.01
C LYS A 59 3.95 3.70 2.98
N ILE A 60 2.78 3.82 3.57
CA ILE A 60 2.21 2.82 4.49
C ILE A 60 2.01 1.47 3.79
N LEU A 61 1.45 1.46 2.58
CA LEU A 61 1.30 0.21 1.81
C LEU A 61 2.65 -0.43 1.51
N LEU A 62 3.65 0.35 1.13
CA LEU A 62 5.02 -0.14 0.92
C LEU A 62 5.64 -0.71 2.20
N LEU A 63 5.44 -0.04 3.35
CA LEU A 63 5.89 -0.52 4.65
C LEU A 63 5.18 -1.81 5.08
N LEU A 64 3.86 -1.89 4.96
CA LEU A 64 3.10 -3.11 5.25
C LEU A 64 3.59 -4.29 4.40
N ARG A 65 3.91 -4.03 3.13
CA ARG A 65 4.52 -5.04 2.24
C ARG A 65 5.90 -5.47 2.77
N SER A 66 6.75 -4.51 3.14
CA SER A 66 8.08 -4.81 3.70
C SER A 66 7.99 -5.68 4.96
N MET A 67 7.08 -5.34 5.86
CA MET A 67 6.85 -6.10 7.10
C MET A 67 6.33 -7.52 6.82
N THR A 68 5.51 -7.70 5.78
CA THR A 68 4.87 -8.98 5.47
C THR A 68 5.74 -9.90 4.63
N LEU A 69 6.49 -9.38 3.66
CA LEU A 69 7.24 -10.16 2.67
C LEU A 69 8.75 -9.95 2.73
N GLY A 70 9.21 -8.98 3.51
CA GLY A 70 10.61 -8.58 3.59
C GLY A 70 10.93 -7.37 2.72
N GLU A 71 12.14 -6.86 2.85
CA GLU A 71 12.56 -5.59 2.23
C GLU A 71 12.92 -5.73 0.75
N GLU A 72 13.22 -6.94 0.29
CA GLU A 72 13.57 -7.20 -1.10
C GLU A 72 12.31 -7.51 -1.94
N ILE A 73 12.24 -6.88 -3.10
CA ILE A 73 11.22 -7.15 -4.12
C ILE A 73 11.92 -7.74 -5.33
N SER A 74 11.47 -8.91 -5.79
CA SER A 74 11.92 -9.50 -7.04
C SER A 74 10.83 -9.35 -8.10
N LEU A 75 11.08 -8.56 -9.12
CA LEU A 75 10.14 -8.38 -10.23
C LEU A 75 10.71 -9.04 -11.49
N ASN A 76 9.91 -9.86 -12.14
CA ASN A 76 10.25 -10.43 -13.44
C ASN A 76 9.70 -9.51 -14.54
N LEU A 77 10.59 -8.77 -15.19
CA LEU A 77 10.26 -7.91 -16.32
C LEU A 77 10.89 -8.49 -17.59
N ASN A 78 10.07 -8.96 -18.52
CA ASN A 78 10.51 -9.52 -19.79
C ASN A 78 11.54 -10.67 -19.66
N GLY A 79 11.35 -11.55 -18.67
CA GLY A 79 12.24 -12.68 -18.41
C GLY A 79 13.53 -12.35 -17.65
N LYS A 80 13.72 -11.10 -17.24
CA LYS A 80 14.81 -10.68 -16.36
C LYS A 80 14.28 -10.41 -14.96
N ILE A 81 14.94 -11.00 -13.96
CA ILE A 81 14.63 -10.76 -12.55
C ILE A 81 15.42 -9.53 -12.10
N PHE A 82 14.71 -8.58 -11.54
CA PHE A 82 15.28 -7.39 -10.92
C PHE A 82 14.97 -7.43 -9.43
N ASN A 83 16.00 -7.29 -8.61
CA ASN A 83 15.85 -7.23 -7.16
C ASN A 83 15.92 -5.78 -6.69
N TYR A 84 15.05 -5.44 -5.77
CA TYR A 84 14.82 -4.08 -5.33
C TYR A 84 14.67 -3.99 -3.82
N ASP A 85 15.28 -2.97 -3.26
CA ASP A 85 15.09 -2.58 -1.89
C ASP A 85 13.87 -1.66 -1.78
N ILE A 86 12.84 -2.11 -1.09
CA ILE A 86 11.58 -1.37 -0.93
C ILE A 86 11.81 -0.05 -0.18
N ASN A 87 12.80 0.02 0.71
CA ASN A 87 13.10 1.23 1.46
C ASN A 87 13.53 2.37 0.53
N LYS A 88 14.27 2.07 -0.54
CA LYS A 88 14.61 3.07 -1.56
C LYS A 88 13.38 3.61 -2.30
N ILE A 89 12.37 2.75 -2.50
CA ILE A 89 11.12 3.18 -3.12
C ILE A 89 10.34 4.07 -2.14
N ILE A 90 10.26 3.69 -0.86
CA ILE A 90 9.61 4.48 0.18
C ILE A 90 10.24 5.87 0.27
N ASP A 91 11.57 5.94 0.29
CA ASP A 91 12.32 7.20 0.34
C ASP A 91 12.12 8.06 -0.91
N SER A 92 11.81 7.43 -2.04
CA SER A 92 11.57 8.11 -3.32
C SER A 92 10.17 8.72 -3.45
N VAL A 93 9.23 8.38 -2.55
CA VAL A 93 7.88 8.93 -2.58
C VAL A 93 7.93 10.42 -2.31
N ASN A 94 7.70 11.20 -3.33
CA ASN A 94 7.66 12.65 -3.28
C ASN A 94 6.23 13.16 -3.23
N VAL A 95 5.99 14.11 -2.37
CA VAL A 95 4.70 14.81 -2.23
C VAL A 95 4.97 16.29 -2.12
N ASN A 96 4.33 17.07 -2.95
CA ASN A 96 4.35 18.52 -2.76
C ASN A 96 3.63 18.86 -1.45
N LYS A 97 4.38 19.37 -0.48
CA LYS A 97 3.83 19.75 0.84
C LYS A 97 3.06 21.06 0.83
N ASN A 98 3.18 21.84 -0.24
CA ASN A 98 2.46 23.08 -0.39
C ASN A 98 1.02 22.78 -0.81
N ILE A 99 0.08 23.44 -0.19
CA ILE A 99 -1.32 23.38 -0.62
C ILE A 99 -1.45 24.10 -1.98
N PHE A 100 -2.32 23.57 -2.83
CA PHE A 100 -2.65 24.22 -4.08
C PHE A 100 -3.56 25.44 -3.81
N ILE A 101 -3.18 26.58 -4.34
CA ILE A 101 -3.95 27.83 -4.25
C ILE A 101 -4.11 28.39 -5.67
N TYR A 102 -5.35 28.63 -6.07
CA TYR A 102 -5.67 29.29 -7.33
C TYR A 102 -6.53 30.53 -7.05
N LYS A 103 -5.94 31.72 -7.29
CA LYS A 103 -6.57 33.02 -6.94
C LYS A 103 -7.02 33.06 -5.48
N ASN A 104 -8.35 33.06 -5.26
CA ASN A 104 -8.98 33.06 -3.94
C ASN A 104 -9.48 31.68 -3.48
N LEU A 105 -9.12 30.61 -4.19
CA LEU A 105 -9.51 29.25 -3.89
C LEU A 105 -8.34 28.49 -3.25
N LYS A 106 -8.64 27.73 -2.21
CA LYS A 106 -7.68 26.94 -1.47
C LYS A 106 -8.08 25.45 -1.51
N PHE A 107 -7.08 24.60 -1.67
CA PHE A 107 -7.27 23.15 -1.82
C PHE A 107 -6.40 22.40 -0.82
N ASN A 108 -6.94 21.37 -0.20
CA ASN A 108 -6.20 20.47 0.65
C ASN A 108 -5.30 19.51 -0.15
N LEU A 109 -4.39 18.83 0.56
CA LEU A 109 -3.66 17.72 -0.03
C LEU A 109 -4.64 16.57 -0.35
N PRO A 110 -4.45 15.90 -1.51
CA PRO A 110 -5.27 14.75 -1.88
C PRO A 110 -5.15 13.61 -0.89
N LYS A 111 -6.30 13.04 -0.48
CA LYS A 111 -6.37 12.00 0.56
C LYS A 111 -6.61 10.60 0.00
N LYS A 112 -7.26 10.45 -1.17
CA LYS A 112 -7.56 9.14 -1.77
C LYS A 112 -6.35 8.61 -2.56
N ILE A 113 -6.16 7.31 -2.54
CA ILE A 113 -5.11 6.65 -3.34
C ILE A 113 -5.37 6.79 -4.83
N TYR A 114 -6.63 6.94 -5.24
CA TYR A 114 -7.02 7.03 -6.64
C TYR A 114 -8.22 7.94 -6.83
N TYR A 115 -8.24 8.62 -7.96
CA TYR A 115 -9.36 9.40 -8.46
C TYR A 115 -9.64 9.02 -9.91
N LYS A 116 -10.90 8.86 -10.25
CA LYS A 116 -11.32 8.50 -11.61
C LYS A 116 -10.83 9.52 -12.66
N THR A 117 -10.82 10.78 -12.29
CA THR A 117 -10.26 11.87 -13.10
C THR A 117 -9.48 12.85 -12.22
N LYS A 118 -8.52 13.57 -12.81
CA LYS A 118 -7.81 14.66 -12.13
C LYS A 118 -8.76 15.80 -11.70
N TYR A 119 -9.84 15.98 -12.45
CA TYR A 119 -10.90 16.92 -12.08
C TYR A 119 -11.64 16.49 -10.81
N ASP A 120 -11.91 15.19 -10.64
CA ASP A 120 -12.52 14.69 -9.41
C ASP A 120 -11.59 14.90 -8.20
N CYS A 121 -10.27 14.76 -8.39
CA CYS A 121 -9.27 15.08 -7.38
C CYS A 121 -9.32 16.57 -7.01
N LEU A 122 -9.36 17.45 -7.99
CA LEU A 122 -9.46 18.89 -7.79
C LEU A 122 -10.71 19.26 -6.97
N ILE A 123 -11.86 18.71 -7.31
CA ILE A 123 -13.12 18.97 -6.59
C ILE A 123 -13.08 18.42 -5.16
N ASP A 124 -12.60 17.20 -4.99
CA ASP A 124 -12.55 16.54 -3.67
C ASP A 124 -11.64 17.32 -2.69
N THR A 125 -10.54 17.84 -3.18
CA THR A 125 -9.55 18.61 -2.40
C THR A 125 -9.97 20.05 -2.13
N PHE A 126 -10.99 20.59 -2.78
CA PHE A 126 -11.46 21.96 -2.59
C PHE A 126 -11.93 22.18 -1.14
N GLU A 127 -11.25 23.10 -0.43
CA GLU A 127 -11.41 23.34 1.00
C GLU A 127 -12.17 24.61 1.33
N SER A 128 -11.75 25.73 0.72
CA SER A 128 -12.31 27.05 1.03
C SER A 128 -12.12 28.03 -0.11
N PHE A 129 -12.85 29.13 -0.06
CA PHE A 129 -12.67 30.28 -0.95
C PHE A 129 -12.86 31.60 -0.19
N ILE A 130 -12.26 32.68 -0.71
CA ILE A 130 -12.40 34.01 -0.14
C ILE A 130 -13.42 34.79 -0.96
N LEU A 131 -14.50 35.24 -0.31
CA LEU A 131 -15.52 36.09 -0.89
C LEU A 131 -15.67 37.36 -0.05
N ASN A 132 -15.54 38.53 -0.68
CA ASN A 132 -15.63 39.84 -0.01
C ASN A 132 -14.65 40.01 1.18
N GLY A 133 -13.51 39.29 1.18
CA GLY A 133 -12.51 39.34 2.24
C GLY A 133 -12.76 38.35 3.39
N GLU A 134 -13.81 37.56 3.35
CA GLU A 134 -14.12 36.50 4.32
C GLU A 134 -13.84 35.12 3.72
N GLU A 135 -13.27 34.21 4.53
CA GLU A 135 -13.00 32.82 4.12
C GLU A 135 -14.24 31.97 4.41
N GLU A 136 -14.79 31.39 3.35
CA GLU A 136 -15.90 30.43 3.39
C GLU A 136 -15.36 29.00 3.28
N LYS A 137 -15.51 28.20 4.33
CA LYS A 137 -15.10 26.80 4.38
C LYS A 137 -16.18 25.89 3.84
N ILE A 138 -15.77 24.93 2.99
CA ILE A 138 -16.63 23.94 2.38
C ILE A 138 -16.16 22.50 2.63
N SER A 139 -15.24 22.30 3.59
CA SER A 139 -14.69 20.97 3.93
C SER A 139 -15.78 19.93 4.21
N ASP A 140 -16.88 20.36 4.85
CA ASP A 140 -17.98 19.49 5.28
C ASP A 140 -19.01 19.20 4.20
N TYR A 141 -18.87 19.82 3.01
CA TYR A 141 -19.78 19.63 1.90
C TYR A 141 -19.46 18.33 1.15
N ASN A 142 -20.50 17.64 0.68
CA ASN A 142 -20.31 16.47 -0.16
C ASN A 142 -19.77 16.85 -1.55
N PHE A 143 -19.31 15.85 -2.31
CA PHE A 143 -18.67 16.04 -3.61
C PHE A 143 -19.54 16.86 -4.59
N ASP A 144 -20.85 16.57 -4.70
CA ASP A 144 -21.75 17.26 -5.64
C ASP A 144 -21.97 18.73 -5.25
N GLN A 145 -22.05 19.00 -3.96
CA GLN A 145 -22.13 20.37 -3.44
C GLN A 145 -20.86 21.17 -3.74
N LYS A 146 -19.69 20.58 -3.44
CA LYS A 146 -18.39 21.17 -3.78
C LYS A 146 -18.27 21.46 -5.26
N LYS A 147 -18.66 20.51 -6.11
CA LYS A 147 -18.65 20.63 -7.57
C LYS A 147 -19.51 21.79 -8.04
N THR A 148 -20.72 21.91 -7.49
CA THR A 148 -21.65 22.99 -7.85
C THR A 148 -21.09 24.37 -7.47
N ILE A 149 -20.55 24.51 -6.25
CA ILE A 149 -19.95 25.76 -5.78
C ILE A 149 -18.75 26.10 -6.66
N PHE A 150 -17.86 25.14 -6.89
CA PHE A 150 -16.66 25.31 -7.71
C PHE A 150 -17.02 25.79 -9.13
N GLN A 151 -17.99 25.16 -9.79
CA GLN A 151 -18.43 25.55 -11.13
C GLN A 151 -19.00 26.97 -11.17
N ASN A 152 -19.74 27.37 -10.14
CA ASN A 152 -20.31 28.71 -10.04
C ASN A 152 -19.24 29.80 -9.81
N LEU A 153 -18.17 29.48 -9.04
CA LEU A 153 -17.10 30.41 -8.76
C LEU A 153 -16.14 30.62 -9.94
N ILE A 154 -15.87 29.55 -10.70
CA ILE A 154 -14.81 29.54 -11.71
C ILE A 154 -15.35 29.81 -13.11
N GLY A 155 -16.57 29.34 -13.42
CA GLY A 155 -17.18 29.57 -14.71
C GLY A 155 -16.29 29.13 -15.90
N PHE A 156 -15.84 30.11 -16.69
CA PHE A 156 -15.02 29.87 -17.89
C PHE A 156 -13.55 29.51 -17.60
N GLU A 157 -13.06 29.66 -16.37
CA GLU A 157 -11.67 29.42 -15.99
C GLU A 157 -11.37 27.94 -15.65
N ILE A 158 -12.35 27.06 -15.75
CA ILE A 158 -12.21 25.62 -15.42
C ILE A 158 -11.00 25.00 -16.11
N LYS A 159 -10.73 25.36 -17.36
CA LYS A 159 -9.59 24.83 -18.12
C LYS A 159 -8.26 25.28 -17.55
N GLU A 160 -8.15 26.54 -17.18
CA GLU A 160 -6.92 27.14 -16.64
C GLU A 160 -6.57 26.51 -15.29
N ILE A 161 -7.50 26.53 -14.34
CA ILE A 161 -7.25 25.90 -13.02
C ILE A 161 -6.97 24.40 -13.11
N THR A 162 -7.60 23.70 -14.06
CA THR A 162 -7.33 22.28 -14.26
C THR A 162 -5.93 22.04 -14.78
N ASN A 163 -5.41 22.91 -15.64
CA ASN A 163 -4.04 22.82 -16.12
C ASN A 163 -3.04 23.11 -15.00
N ASP A 164 -3.24 24.16 -14.22
CA ASP A 164 -2.38 24.51 -13.09
C ASP A 164 -2.38 23.40 -12.02
N PHE A 165 -3.56 22.83 -11.75
CA PHE A 165 -3.67 21.68 -10.85
C PHE A 165 -2.98 20.42 -11.41
N ASN A 166 -3.07 20.20 -12.72
CA ASN A 166 -2.35 19.09 -13.36
C ASN A 166 -0.83 19.23 -13.21
N GLU A 167 -0.30 20.45 -13.33
CA GLU A 167 1.13 20.73 -13.06
C GLU A 167 1.46 20.47 -11.59
N TYR A 168 0.64 20.98 -10.67
CA TYR A 168 0.83 20.76 -9.23
C TYR A 168 0.90 19.28 -8.85
N ILE A 169 0.01 18.43 -9.38
CA ILE A 169 -0.01 16.99 -9.05
C ILE A 169 1.13 16.20 -9.71
N THR A 170 1.88 16.76 -10.68
CA THR A 170 3.08 16.09 -11.21
C THR A 170 4.18 15.90 -10.17
N GLU A 171 4.17 16.71 -9.12
CA GLU A 171 5.12 16.60 -8.01
C GLU A 171 4.78 15.50 -7.00
N PHE A 172 3.66 14.77 -7.22
CA PHE A 172 3.28 13.62 -6.43
C PHE A 172 3.66 12.34 -7.18
N TYR A 173 4.81 11.78 -6.88
CA TYR A 173 5.33 10.59 -7.57
C TYR A 173 6.13 9.69 -6.63
N LEU A 174 6.28 8.45 -7.03
CA LEU A 174 7.35 7.57 -6.54
C LEU A 174 8.32 7.27 -7.70
N LYS A 175 9.54 6.91 -7.35
CA LYS A 175 10.51 6.41 -8.33
C LYS A 175 10.64 4.90 -8.18
N THR A 176 10.51 4.23 -9.30
CA THR A 176 10.90 2.83 -9.39
C THR A 176 12.42 2.72 -9.54
N ILE A 177 12.89 1.52 -9.66
CA ILE A 177 14.32 1.22 -9.70
C ILE A 177 15.09 1.79 -10.86
N ASN A 178 14.49 1.90 -12.01
CA ASN A 178 15.13 2.50 -13.18
C ASN A 178 14.95 4.03 -13.21
N GLU A 179 14.76 4.65 -12.03
CA GLU A 179 14.46 6.07 -11.89
C GLU A 179 13.18 6.51 -12.66
N ILE A 180 12.34 5.55 -13.03
CA ILE A 180 11.07 5.85 -13.69
C ILE A 180 10.14 6.46 -12.65
N LYS A 181 9.69 7.67 -12.91
CA LYS A 181 8.67 8.34 -12.09
C LYS A 181 7.29 7.78 -12.42
N ILE A 182 6.58 7.31 -11.40
CA ILE A 182 5.17 6.95 -11.47
C ILE A 182 4.40 8.00 -10.68
N ASN A 183 3.47 8.69 -11.32
CA ASN A 183 2.61 9.65 -10.64
C ASN A 183 1.65 8.93 -9.71
N LEU A 184 1.45 9.44 -8.48
CA LEU A 184 0.62 8.80 -7.47
C LEU A 184 -0.89 8.79 -7.81
N PHE A 185 -1.29 9.53 -8.85
CA PHE A 185 -2.68 9.61 -9.33
C PHE A 185 -2.92 8.82 -10.62
N ASP A 186 -1.90 8.20 -11.20
CA ASP A 186 -2.04 7.36 -12.37
C ASP A 186 -2.35 5.91 -11.95
N ILE A 187 -3.07 5.19 -12.81
CA ILE A 187 -3.41 3.78 -12.58
C ILE A 187 -2.16 2.91 -12.40
N ASP A 188 -1.03 3.36 -12.93
CA ASP A 188 0.25 2.65 -12.86
C ASP A 188 0.74 2.47 -11.42
N VAL A 189 0.40 3.38 -10.48
CA VAL A 189 0.76 3.21 -9.08
C VAL A 189 0.00 2.03 -8.45
N LEU A 190 -1.27 1.87 -8.77
CA LEU A 190 -2.07 0.72 -8.29
C LEU A 190 -1.55 -0.59 -8.87
N THR A 191 -1.23 -0.59 -10.16
CA THR A 191 -0.61 -1.74 -10.83
C THR A 191 0.73 -2.08 -10.19
N PHE A 192 1.54 -1.08 -9.88
CA PHE A 192 2.80 -1.27 -9.17
C PHE A 192 2.59 -1.88 -7.79
N ILE A 193 1.70 -1.32 -6.97
CA ILE A 193 1.40 -1.83 -5.62
C ILE A 193 0.84 -3.25 -5.70
N LYS A 194 -0.07 -3.53 -6.63
CA LYS A 194 -0.60 -4.88 -6.88
C LYS A 194 0.54 -5.87 -7.14
N ASN A 195 1.47 -5.53 -8.02
CA ASN A 195 2.57 -6.40 -8.39
C ASN A 195 3.54 -6.70 -7.24
N ILE A 196 3.83 -5.72 -6.38
CA ILE A 196 4.73 -5.94 -5.24
C ILE A 196 4.12 -6.77 -4.11
N TYR A 197 2.79 -6.86 -4.02
CA TYR A 197 2.08 -7.73 -3.08
C TYR A 197 1.79 -9.11 -3.66
N GLN A 198 1.97 -9.31 -4.97
CA GLN A 198 1.63 -10.55 -5.63
C GLN A 198 2.55 -11.68 -5.14
N SER A 199 1.95 -12.80 -4.76
CA SER A 199 2.61 -14.04 -4.39
C SER A 199 1.91 -15.22 -5.04
N ASP A 200 2.62 -16.35 -5.17
CA ASP A 200 1.98 -17.59 -5.58
C ASP A 200 1.03 -18.06 -4.47
N ILE A 201 -0.25 -18.06 -4.77
CA ILE A 201 -1.30 -18.50 -3.84
C ILE A 201 -1.09 -19.97 -3.43
N ASN A 202 -0.53 -20.80 -4.31
CA ASN A 202 -0.25 -22.20 -3.99
C ASN A 202 0.85 -22.30 -2.93
N GLU A 203 1.89 -21.45 -2.99
CA GLU A 203 2.92 -21.40 -1.93
C GLU A 203 2.27 -21.10 -0.56
N LEU A 204 1.31 -20.19 -0.51
CA LEU A 204 0.60 -19.88 0.74
C LEU A 204 -0.21 -21.09 1.25
N TYR A 205 -0.88 -21.83 0.36
CA TYR A 205 -1.57 -23.06 0.76
C TYR A 205 -0.60 -24.16 1.21
N ASP A 206 0.56 -24.28 0.59
CA ASP A 206 1.61 -25.24 0.99
C ASP A 206 2.18 -24.91 2.39
N ILE A 207 2.36 -23.63 2.69
CA ILE A 207 2.73 -23.16 4.03
C ILE A 207 1.65 -23.55 5.04
N GLU A 208 0.39 -23.27 4.74
CA GLU A 208 -0.74 -23.62 5.61
C GLU A 208 -0.82 -25.13 5.85
N TYR A 209 -0.75 -25.92 4.80
CA TYR A 209 -0.74 -27.39 4.89
C TYR A 209 0.43 -27.90 5.76
N SER A 210 1.61 -27.35 5.55
CA SER A 210 2.81 -27.73 6.32
C SER A 210 2.68 -27.39 7.80
N ILE A 211 2.14 -26.22 8.13
CA ILE A 211 1.91 -25.79 9.51
C ILE A 211 0.88 -26.69 10.19
N MET A 212 -0.23 -26.98 9.52
CA MET A 212 -1.28 -27.83 10.07
C MET A 212 -0.82 -29.28 10.27
N ASN A 213 -0.14 -29.87 9.30
CA ASN A 213 0.21 -31.29 9.32
C ASN A 213 1.50 -31.58 10.09
N HIS A 214 2.47 -30.71 10.04
CA HIS A 214 3.78 -30.93 10.65
C HIS A 214 3.92 -30.27 12.02
N LEU A 215 3.51 -29.01 12.17
CA LEU A 215 3.56 -28.29 13.44
C LEU A 215 2.31 -28.52 14.30
N LYS A 216 1.25 -29.09 13.71
CA LYS A 216 -0.04 -29.33 14.38
C LYS A 216 -0.69 -28.08 14.95
N PHE A 217 -0.40 -26.92 14.36
CA PHE A 217 -1.05 -25.68 14.76
C PHE A 217 -2.49 -25.65 14.28
N ASN A 218 -3.37 -25.17 15.14
CA ASN A 218 -4.76 -24.96 14.79
C ASN A 218 -4.87 -23.67 13.91
N PRO A 219 -5.68 -23.67 12.84
CA PRO A 219 -5.91 -22.48 12.00
C PRO A 219 -6.29 -21.22 12.79
N SER A 220 -7.10 -21.35 13.84
CA SER A 220 -7.48 -20.22 14.69
C SER A 220 -6.28 -19.57 15.43
N VAL A 221 -5.18 -20.31 15.56
CA VAL A 221 -3.95 -19.84 16.19
C VAL A 221 -3.00 -19.26 15.15
N PHE A 222 -2.61 -20.06 14.16
CA PHE A 222 -1.57 -19.62 13.21
C PHE A 222 -2.03 -18.49 12.28
N ASN A 223 -3.32 -18.38 12.00
CA ASN A 223 -3.86 -17.28 11.18
C ASN A 223 -3.64 -15.89 11.79
N LYS A 224 -3.29 -15.82 13.08
CA LYS A 224 -2.97 -14.56 13.78
C LYS A 224 -1.49 -14.17 13.71
N TYR A 225 -0.62 -15.09 13.28
CA TYR A 225 0.79 -14.80 13.10
C TYR A 225 1.05 -14.10 11.76
N GLY A 226 2.10 -13.29 11.70
CA GLY A 226 2.61 -12.76 10.43
C GLY A 226 3.28 -13.87 9.61
N LEU A 227 3.33 -13.71 8.29
CA LEU A 227 4.00 -14.66 7.40
C LEU A 227 5.47 -14.89 7.74
N PRO A 228 6.27 -13.86 8.11
CA PRO A 228 7.66 -14.07 8.53
C PRO A 228 7.79 -15.00 9.75
N GLU A 229 6.92 -14.86 10.75
CA GLU A 229 6.94 -15.72 11.95
C GLU A 229 6.64 -17.18 11.58
N LEU A 230 5.65 -17.41 10.70
CA LEU A 230 5.31 -18.75 10.24
C LEU A 230 6.45 -19.41 9.46
N ARG A 231 7.15 -18.66 8.62
CA ARG A 231 8.35 -19.13 7.90
C ARG A 231 9.47 -19.52 8.87
N ILE A 232 9.68 -18.76 9.95
CA ILE A 232 10.65 -19.11 11.00
C ILE A 232 10.31 -20.45 11.65
N PHE A 233 9.03 -20.70 12.01
CA PHE A 233 8.62 -21.97 12.59
C PHE A 233 8.83 -23.13 11.63
N LEU A 234 8.47 -23.00 10.37
CA LEU A 234 8.70 -24.03 9.36
C LEU A 234 10.17 -24.31 9.13
N ASN A 235 11.01 -23.30 9.03
CA ASN A 235 12.45 -23.47 8.83
C ASN A 235 13.11 -24.19 10.00
N LYS A 236 12.73 -23.87 11.25
CA LYS A 236 13.20 -24.59 12.43
C LYS A 236 12.78 -26.07 12.39
N PHE A 237 11.52 -26.34 12.05
CA PHE A 237 11.01 -27.71 11.94
C PHE A 237 11.76 -28.51 10.87
N ILE A 238 11.99 -27.93 9.68
CA ILE A 238 12.73 -28.59 8.59
C ILE A 238 14.14 -28.92 9.06
N LYS A 239 14.83 -27.97 9.69
CA LYS A 239 16.19 -28.16 10.21
C LYS A 239 16.27 -29.28 11.24
N GLU A 240 15.36 -29.32 12.20
CA GLU A 240 15.28 -30.41 13.19
C GLU A 240 15.06 -31.78 12.53
N LYS A 241 14.23 -31.86 11.51
CA LYS A 241 13.98 -33.10 10.74
C LYS A 241 15.22 -33.57 9.98
N GLU A 242 15.98 -32.65 9.40
CA GLU A 242 17.24 -32.97 8.72
C GLU A 242 18.30 -33.47 9.70
N GLU A 243 18.45 -32.84 10.87
CA GLU A 243 19.36 -33.25 11.92
C GLU A 243 19.03 -34.66 12.44
N LEU A 244 17.73 -34.94 12.66
CA LEU A 244 17.27 -36.27 13.06
C LEU A 244 17.53 -37.34 11.98
N LYS A 245 17.39 -37.00 10.69
CA LYS A 245 17.74 -37.91 9.60
C LYS A 245 19.23 -38.21 9.56
N LYS A 246 20.09 -37.20 9.71
CA LYS A 246 21.54 -37.36 9.78
C LYS A 246 21.99 -38.20 10.97
N ALA A 247 21.40 -37.99 12.14
CA ALA A 247 21.70 -38.79 13.34
C ALA A 247 21.31 -40.27 13.17
N LYS A 248 20.17 -40.57 12.49
CA LYS A 248 19.76 -41.92 12.21
C LYS A 248 20.62 -42.61 11.15
N SER A 249 21.09 -41.90 10.13
CA SER A 249 21.98 -42.44 9.09
C SER A 249 23.40 -42.66 9.60
N GLY A 250 23.84 -41.89 10.59
CA GLY A 250 25.17 -42.07 11.22
C GLY A 250 25.26 -43.29 12.18
N ASN A 251 24.12 -43.77 12.69
CA ASN A 251 24.07 -44.93 13.59
C ASN A 251 23.90 -46.30 12.88
N SER A 252 23.71 -46.32 11.54
CA SER A 252 23.60 -47.58 10.78
C SER A 252 24.95 -48.13 10.30
N GLY A 253 26.06 -47.62 10.81
CA GLY A 253 27.41 -48.03 10.40
C GLY A 253 28.21 -48.89 11.40
N ILE A 254 27.56 -49.43 12.43
CA ILE A 254 28.19 -50.41 13.33
C ILE A 254 27.32 -51.67 13.42
N GLU A 255 27.41 -52.51 12.41
CA GLU A 255 27.19 -53.95 12.56
C GLU A 255 28.53 -54.61 12.26
N ILE A 256 29.10 -55.17 13.34
CA ILE A 256 30.24 -56.10 13.33
C ILE A 256 29.72 -57.49 12.99
#